data_381fc2936c4a726283b641e802ad03b2
#
_entry.id   381fc2936c4a726283b641e802ad03b2
#
_cell.length_a   1.000
_cell.length_b   1.000
_cell.length_c   1.000
_cell.angle_alpha   90.00
_cell.angle_beta   90.00
_cell.angle_gamma   90.00
#
_symmetry.space_group_name_H-M   'P 1'
#
loop_
_entity.id
_entity.type
_entity.pdbx_description
1 polymer ?
#
loop_
_entity_poly.entity_id
_entity_poly.type
_entity_poly.pdbx_seq_one_letter_code
_entity_poly.pdbx_strand_id
1 'polypeptide(L)'
;MYISKQTHTAPELVTVLQAKKQLKLDASDQTEDDLIEGYIAAAIVDAENYTNSSIYEANYLIEGEAFEQNLAIKLNPAQSVVISYLNAAGATVVLGADTYRLRNIDTYQKEIYYKAFIDLPAVKADTDNAVSILVTTGYTATTLPMAIYQAILLKVTNYYEQRNDGVEVLSKASENLLRNYRFYY
;
A
#
# COMPACT_ATOMS: atom_id res chain seq x y z
N MET A 1 -9.37 15.77 -9.73
CA MET A 1 -8.43 14.62 -9.80
C MET A 1 -9.14 13.32 -9.63
N TYR A 2 -8.80 12.34 -10.44
CA TYR A 2 -9.35 10.98 -10.40
C TYR A 2 -8.27 10.03 -9.91
N ILE A 3 -8.62 9.07 -9.04
CA ILE A 3 -7.68 8.08 -8.49
C ILE A 3 -8.15 6.68 -8.90
N SER A 4 -7.30 5.93 -9.56
CA SER A 4 -7.57 4.54 -9.93
C SER A 4 -6.44 3.61 -9.45
N LYS A 5 -6.82 2.43 -8.93
CA LYS A 5 -5.85 1.37 -8.62
C LYS A 5 -5.48 0.66 -9.92
N GLN A 6 -4.20 0.66 -10.29
CA GLN A 6 -3.72 0.09 -11.54
C GLN A 6 -3.31 -1.37 -11.40
N THR A 7 -2.36 -1.62 -10.54
CA THR A 7 -1.84 -2.97 -10.33
C THR A 7 -1.74 -3.25 -8.84
N HIS A 8 -2.04 -4.49 -8.51
CA HIS A 8 -1.79 -5.06 -7.22
C HIS A 8 -0.86 -6.24 -7.45
N THR A 9 0.40 -6.06 -7.12
CA THR A 9 1.31 -7.19 -7.02
C THR A 9 1.21 -7.66 -5.58
N ALA A 10 0.76 -8.90 -5.38
CA ALA A 10 0.77 -9.52 -4.06
C ALA A 10 2.12 -10.27 -3.90
N PRO A 11 3.21 -9.57 -3.50
CA PRO A 11 4.43 -10.28 -3.14
C PRO A 11 4.10 -11.13 -1.92
N GLU A 12 4.73 -12.27 -1.82
CA GLU A 12 4.59 -13.15 -0.66
C GLU A 12 5.21 -12.46 0.57
N LEU A 13 4.40 -11.69 1.30
CA LEU A 13 4.82 -10.96 2.51
C LEU A 13 5.01 -11.90 3.70
N VAL A 14 4.17 -12.95 3.76
CA VAL A 14 4.21 -14.01 4.75
C VAL A 14 4.07 -15.33 4.02
N THR A 15 5.07 -16.21 4.13
CA THR A 15 5.06 -17.52 3.47
C THR A 15 4.23 -18.53 4.25
N VAL A 16 3.70 -19.54 3.56
CA VAL A 16 3.03 -20.69 4.20
C VAL A 16 3.95 -21.37 5.21
N LEU A 17 5.24 -21.49 4.89
CA LEU A 17 6.23 -22.06 5.81
C LEU A 17 6.38 -21.26 7.12
N GLN A 18 6.32 -19.93 7.04
CA GLN A 18 6.37 -19.07 8.22
C GLN A 18 5.09 -19.21 9.06
N ALA A 19 3.93 -19.28 8.40
CA ALA A 19 2.65 -19.54 9.07
C ALA A 19 2.64 -20.92 9.75
N LYS A 20 3.11 -21.99 9.09
CA LYS A 20 3.25 -23.32 9.68
C LYS A 20 4.14 -23.32 10.92
N LYS A 21 5.27 -22.61 10.89
CA LYS A 21 6.13 -22.45 12.08
C LYS A 21 5.39 -21.80 13.25
N GLN A 22 4.59 -20.78 12.97
CA GLN A 22 3.77 -20.12 13.96
C GLN A 22 2.72 -21.07 14.54
N LEU A 23 2.08 -21.89 13.69
CA LEU A 23 1.07 -22.87 14.04
C LEU A 23 1.64 -24.17 14.66
N LYS A 24 2.96 -24.32 14.68
CA LYS A 24 3.67 -25.54 15.10
C LYS A 24 3.30 -26.79 14.28
N LEU A 25 3.02 -26.58 12.98
CA LEU A 25 2.74 -27.65 12.04
C LEU A 25 4.03 -28.18 11.39
N ASP A 26 3.97 -29.42 10.89
CA ASP A 26 5.08 -30.00 10.13
C ASP A 26 5.26 -29.25 8.80
N ALA A 27 6.48 -28.79 8.55
CA ALA A 27 6.84 -28.06 7.33
C ALA A 27 6.70 -28.92 6.06
N SER A 28 6.80 -30.24 6.18
CA SER A 28 6.72 -31.18 5.05
C SER A 28 5.29 -31.60 4.70
N ASP A 29 4.33 -31.40 5.60
CA ASP A 29 2.92 -31.71 5.37
C ASP A 29 2.26 -30.57 4.56
N GLN A 30 1.87 -30.85 3.33
CA GLN A 30 1.26 -29.90 2.39
C GLN A 30 -0.26 -30.00 2.32
N THR A 31 -0.89 -30.81 3.15
CA THR A 31 -2.32 -31.12 3.04
C THR A 31 -3.23 -29.91 3.29
N GLU A 32 -2.79 -28.93 4.08
CA GLU A 32 -3.55 -27.73 4.41
C GLU A 32 -2.91 -26.44 3.85
N ASP A 33 -1.96 -26.52 2.91
CA ASP A 33 -1.24 -25.34 2.41
C ASP A 33 -2.16 -24.32 1.76
N ASP A 34 -3.07 -24.75 0.91
CA ASP A 34 -4.06 -23.88 0.25
C ASP A 34 -4.96 -23.17 1.27
N LEU A 35 -5.33 -23.86 2.35
CA LEU A 35 -6.15 -23.30 3.41
C LEU A 35 -5.37 -22.23 4.19
N ILE A 36 -4.11 -22.50 4.52
CA ILE A 36 -3.22 -21.56 5.23
C ILE A 36 -2.96 -20.34 4.37
N GLU A 37 -2.75 -20.51 3.06
CA GLU A 37 -2.60 -19.41 2.11
C GLU A 37 -3.85 -18.51 2.10
N GLY A 38 -5.04 -19.10 2.10
CA GLY A 38 -6.31 -18.37 2.23
C GLY A 38 -6.38 -17.56 3.52
N TYR A 39 -5.94 -18.11 4.65
CA TYR A 39 -5.92 -17.40 5.94
C TYR A 39 -4.89 -16.27 5.95
N ILE A 40 -3.73 -16.44 5.31
CA ILE A 40 -2.73 -15.37 5.16
C ILE A 40 -3.33 -14.22 4.37
N ALA A 41 -3.97 -14.51 3.23
CA ALA A 41 -4.61 -13.49 2.41
C ALA A 41 -5.70 -12.73 3.18
N ALA A 42 -6.58 -13.43 3.90
CA ALA A 42 -7.61 -12.84 4.73
C ALA A 42 -7.03 -11.97 5.86
N ALA A 43 -5.98 -12.45 6.54
CA ALA A 43 -5.32 -11.71 7.61
C ALA A 43 -4.67 -10.40 7.12
N ILE A 44 -4.12 -10.39 5.90
CA ILE A 44 -3.56 -9.18 5.29
C ILE A 44 -4.66 -8.18 4.96
N VAL A 45 -5.77 -8.62 4.34
CA VAL A 45 -6.91 -7.76 4.04
C VAL A 45 -7.49 -7.14 5.32
N ASP A 46 -7.61 -7.90 6.38
CA ASP A 46 -8.05 -7.40 7.68
C ASP A 46 -7.09 -6.35 8.25
N ALA A 47 -5.79 -6.57 8.12
CA ALA A 47 -4.80 -5.62 8.55
C ALA A 47 -4.84 -4.32 7.70
N GLU A 48 -5.06 -4.42 6.39
CA GLU A 48 -5.27 -3.27 5.50
C GLU A 48 -6.51 -2.46 5.91
N ASN A 49 -7.63 -3.14 6.15
CA ASN A 49 -8.87 -2.51 6.60
C ASN A 49 -8.71 -1.83 7.97
N TYR A 50 -8.02 -2.46 8.91
CA TYR A 50 -7.80 -1.89 10.23
C TYR A 50 -6.88 -0.66 10.20
N THR A 51 -5.83 -0.72 9.39
CA THR A 51 -4.83 0.35 9.29
C THR A 51 -5.21 1.47 8.32
N ASN A 52 -6.22 1.31 7.49
CA ASN A 52 -6.55 2.18 6.36
C ASN A 52 -5.33 2.40 5.44
N SER A 53 -4.56 1.35 5.18
CA SER A 53 -3.33 1.43 4.40
C SER A 53 -3.15 0.21 3.51
N SER A 54 -2.39 0.35 2.43
CA SER A 54 -2.00 -0.78 1.61
C SER A 54 -0.84 -1.52 2.31
N ILE A 55 -1.01 -2.80 2.59
CA ILE A 55 0.06 -3.65 3.09
C ILE A 55 0.77 -4.31 1.91
N TYR A 56 0.03 -4.85 0.95
CA TYR A 56 0.61 -5.27 -0.31
C TYR A 56 1.10 -4.07 -1.12
N GLU A 57 2.17 -4.27 -1.89
CA GLU A 57 2.59 -3.28 -2.86
C GLU A 57 1.50 -3.08 -3.92
N ALA A 58 1.08 -1.85 -4.10
CA ALA A 58 0.06 -1.46 -5.05
C ALA A 58 0.42 -0.15 -5.74
N ASN A 59 0.08 -0.05 -7.01
CA ASN A 59 0.25 1.16 -7.80
C ASN A 59 -1.10 1.85 -8.01
N TYR A 60 -1.14 3.12 -7.70
CA TYR A 60 -2.30 3.98 -7.92
C TYR A 60 -1.95 5.07 -8.92
N LEU A 61 -2.84 5.29 -9.86
CA LEU A 61 -2.73 6.39 -10.82
C LEU A 61 -3.65 7.53 -10.37
N ILE A 62 -3.08 8.71 -10.21
CA ILE A 62 -3.80 9.95 -9.94
C ILE A 62 -3.70 10.80 -11.20
N GLU A 63 -4.84 11.19 -11.76
CA GLU A 63 -4.90 11.97 -13.00
C GLU A 63 -5.52 13.34 -12.75
N GLY A 64 -5.04 14.34 -13.45
CA GLY A 64 -5.52 15.72 -13.36
C GLY A 64 -5.16 16.54 -14.60
N GLU A 65 -5.80 17.69 -14.73
CA GLU A 65 -5.65 18.61 -15.87
C GLU A 65 -4.34 19.40 -15.84
N ALA A 66 -3.77 19.63 -14.66
CA ALA A 66 -2.58 20.44 -14.46
C ALA A 66 -1.75 19.95 -13.27
N PHE A 67 -0.52 20.45 -13.17
CA PHE A 67 0.31 20.25 -11.98
C PHE A 67 -0.30 20.98 -10.77
N GLU A 68 -0.62 20.25 -9.72
CA GLU A 68 -1.16 20.80 -8.49
C GLU A 68 -0.05 20.95 -7.45
N GLN A 69 0.19 22.18 -7.02
CA GLN A 69 1.18 22.48 -5.97
C GLN A 69 0.74 21.89 -4.62
N ASN A 70 1.68 21.25 -3.92
CA ASN A 70 1.44 20.66 -2.61
C ASN A 70 0.27 19.64 -2.59
N LEU A 71 0.20 18.80 -3.62
CA LEU A 71 -0.80 17.75 -3.69
C LEU A 71 -0.61 16.76 -2.54
N ALA A 72 -1.56 16.74 -1.61
CA ALA A 72 -1.57 15.77 -0.52
C ALA A 72 -1.93 14.38 -1.03
N ILE A 73 -1.07 13.40 -0.76
CA ILE A 73 -1.29 11.99 -1.10
C ILE A 73 -1.89 11.29 0.12
N LYS A 74 -3.14 10.86 -0.02
CA LYS A 74 -3.88 10.09 1.00
C LYS A 74 -3.74 8.56 0.80
N LEU A 75 -2.71 8.13 0.09
CA LEU A 75 -2.40 6.73 -0.15
C LEU A 75 -1.22 6.33 0.72
N ASN A 76 -1.42 5.48 1.70
CA ASN A 76 -0.41 5.13 2.68
C ASN A 76 -0.09 3.64 2.69
N PRO A 77 1.16 3.29 2.96
CA PRO A 77 2.34 4.16 2.97
C PRO A 77 2.80 4.47 1.54
N ALA A 78 2.83 5.75 1.14
CA ALA A 78 3.39 6.13 -0.16
C ALA A 78 4.92 5.95 -0.13
N GLN A 79 5.44 5.10 -1.01
CA GLN A 79 6.88 4.79 -1.11
C GLN A 79 7.57 5.67 -2.14
N SER A 80 6.96 5.77 -3.33
CA SER A 80 7.51 6.53 -4.44
C SER A 80 6.42 7.14 -5.29
N VAL A 81 6.79 8.14 -6.06
CA VAL A 81 5.94 8.77 -7.07
C VAL A 81 6.71 8.93 -8.37
N VAL A 82 6.01 8.71 -9.48
CA VAL A 82 6.50 9.04 -10.83
C VAL A 82 5.46 9.92 -11.48
N ILE A 83 5.89 11.11 -11.94
CA ILE A 83 5.00 12.08 -12.57
C ILE A 83 5.27 12.08 -14.07
N SER A 84 4.22 11.97 -14.86
CA SER A 84 4.24 12.12 -16.29
C SER A 84 3.18 13.13 -16.73
N TYR A 85 3.38 13.73 -17.89
CA TYR A 85 2.44 14.70 -18.44
C TYR A 85 2.39 14.62 -19.97
N LEU A 86 1.27 15.07 -20.51
CA LEU A 86 1.12 15.27 -21.95
C LEU A 86 1.65 16.67 -22.32
N ASN A 87 2.66 16.73 -23.18
CA ASN A 87 3.16 18.00 -23.70
C ASN A 87 2.16 18.62 -24.70
N ALA A 88 2.42 19.84 -25.15
CA ALA A 88 1.54 20.54 -26.10
C ALA A 88 1.30 19.75 -27.41
N ALA A 89 2.21 18.86 -27.81
CA ALA A 89 2.07 18.00 -28.97
C ALA A 89 1.27 16.71 -28.68
N GLY A 90 0.88 16.47 -27.41
CA GLY A 90 0.15 15.27 -26.97
C GLY A 90 1.05 14.05 -26.73
N ALA A 91 2.34 14.21 -26.68
CA ALA A 91 3.27 13.14 -26.31
C ALA A 91 3.42 13.06 -24.78
N THR A 92 3.43 11.83 -24.25
CA THR A 92 3.70 11.59 -22.82
C THR A 92 5.18 11.79 -22.52
N VAL A 93 5.46 12.61 -21.53
CA VAL A 93 6.82 12.92 -21.06
C VAL A 93 6.88 12.66 -19.55
N VAL A 94 7.92 11.98 -19.09
CA VAL A 94 8.17 11.81 -17.65
C VAL A 94 8.85 13.05 -17.12
N LEU A 95 8.30 13.62 -16.05
CA LEU A 95 8.88 14.76 -15.35
C LEU A 95 10.16 14.33 -14.62
N GLY A 96 11.23 15.11 -14.76
CA GLY A 96 12.50 14.79 -14.12
C GLY A 96 12.36 14.66 -12.60
N ALA A 97 12.89 13.59 -12.04
CA ALA A 97 12.79 13.30 -10.59
C ALA A 97 13.53 14.35 -9.71
N ASP A 98 14.37 15.19 -10.32
CA ASP A 98 15.02 16.31 -9.69
C ASP A 98 14.12 17.54 -9.51
N THR A 99 12.95 17.59 -10.18
CA THR A 99 12.02 18.74 -10.16
C THR A 99 11.05 18.69 -8.98
N TYR A 100 10.79 17.51 -8.42
CA TYR A 100 9.85 17.30 -7.33
C TYR A 100 10.43 16.40 -6.25
N ARG A 101 9.74 16.30 -5.14
CA ARG A 101 10.02 15.31 -4.08
C ARG A 101 8.74 14.97 -3.33
N LEU A 102 8.69 13.74 -2.82
CA LEU A 102 7.69 13.31 -1.86
C LEU A 102 8.17 13.70 -0.47
N ARG A 103 7.46 14.58 0.23
CA ARG A 103 7.79 15.00 1.58
C ARG A 103 6.68 14.65 2.57
N ASN A 104 7.04 14.42 3.83
CA ASN A 104 6.07 14.24 4.89
C ASN A 104 5.51 15.60 5.30
N ILE A 105 4.18 15.74 5.35
CA ILE A 105 3.49 16.87 5.98
C ILE A 105 3.46 16.63 7.49
N ASP A 106 3.07 15.40 7.85
CA ASP A 106 3.07 14.90 9.23
C ASP A 106 3.43 13.41 9.26
N THR A 107 3.13 12.73 10.36
CA THR A 107 3.40 11.28 10.52
C THR A 107 2.58 10.41 9.54
N TYR A 108 1.45 10.91 9.05
CA TYR A 108 0.47 10.13 8.32
C TYR A 108 0.23 10.59 6.88
N GLN A 109 0.69 11.78 6.52
CA GLN A 109 0.44 12.36 5.22
C GLN A 109 1.73 12.73 4.50
N LYS A 110 1.75 12.44 3.21
CA LYS A 110 2.79 12.89 2.31
C LYS A 110 2.21 13.82 1.26
N GLU A 111 3.05 14.70 0.74
CA GLU A 111 2.68 15.57 -0.38
C GLU A 111 3.74 15.55 -1.45
N ILE A 112 3.31 15.82 -2.68
CA ILE A 112 4.21 16.11 -3.78
C ILE A 112 4.56 17.59 -3.69
N TYR A 113 5.83 17.89 -3.48
CA TYR A 113 6.37 19.23 -3.44
C TYR A 113 7.25 19.47 -4.66
N TYR A 114 6.88 20.42 -5.50
CA TYR A 114 7.74 20.87 -6.59
C TYR A 114 8.77 21.84 -6.04
N LYS A 115 10.03 21.68 -6.45
CA LYS A 115 11.12 22.53 -5.96
C LYS A 115 10.89 23.97 -6.40
N ALA A 116 11.20 24.90 -5.49
CA ALA A 116 11.13 26.33 -5.79
C ALA A 116 12.05 26.71 -6.97
N PHE A 117 11.63 27.68 -7.75
CA PHE A 117 12.33 28.18 -8.94
C PHE A 117 12.46 27.22 -10.14
N ILE A 118 11.64 26.17 -10.17
CA ILE A 118 11.53 25.32 -11.36
C ILE A 118 10.26 25.73 -12.11
N ASP A 119 10.43 26.13 -13.37
CA ASP A 119 9.31 26.32 -14.28
C ASP A 119 8.79 24.94 -14.71
N LEU A 120 7.57 24.62 -14.29
CA LEU A 120 6.92 23.40 -14.72
C LEU A 120 6.55 23.50 -16.21
N PRO A 121 6.73 22.43 -16.99
CA PRO A 121 6.45 22.44 -18.40
C PRO A 121 4.97 22.68 -18.68
N ALA A 122 4.66 23.31 -19.83
CA ALA A 122 3.29 23.46 -20.28
C ALA A 122 2.69 22.09 -20.62
N VAL A 123 1.49 21.84 -20.10
CA VAL A 123 0.71 20.64 -20.38
C VAL A 123 -0.24 20.87 -21.55
N LYS A 124 -0.71 19.79 -22.17
CA LYS A 124 -1.72 19.85 -23.23
C LYS A 124 -3.01 20.45 -22.68
N ALA A 125 -3.51 21.50 -23.34
CA ALA A 125 -4.76 22.15 -22.97
C ALA A 125 -5.97 21.24 -23.26
N ASP A 126 -7.08 21.51 -22.59
CA ASP A 126 -8.39 20.84 -22.77
C ASP A 126 -8.31 19.30 -22.68
N THR A 127 -7.52 18.81 -21.71
CA THR A 127 -7.32 17.37 -21.49
C THR A 127 -7.41 17.05 -20.01
N ASP A 128 -8.40 16.26 -19.60
CA ASP A 128 -8.69 15.94 -18.18
C ASP A 128 -7.57 15.16 -17.49
N ASN A 129 -6.75 14.44 -18.26
CA ASN A 129 -5.63 13.63 -17.77
C ASN A 129 -4.29 14.13 -18.31
N ALA A 130 -4.12 15.45 -18.42
CA ALA A 130 -2.87 16.06 -18.90
C ALA A 130 -1.67 15.78 -17.98
N VAL A 131 -1.91 15.54 -16.69
CA VAL A 131 -0.91 15.13 -15.70
C VAL A 131 -1.32 13.79 -15.08
N SER A 132 -0.39 12.84 -15.05
CA SER A 132 -0.57 11.52 -14.49
C SER A 132 0.51 11.26 -13.44
N ILE A 133 0.10 10.88 -12.23
CA ILE A 133 0.98 10.63 -11.09
C ILE A 133 0.80 9.18 -10.68
N LEU A 134 1.82 8.37 -10.92
CA LEU A 134 1.87 6.99 -10.44
C LEU A 134 2.44 6.96 -9.03
N VAL A 135 1.65 6.50 -8.08
CA VAL A 135 2.03 6.38 -6.66
C VAL A 135 2.19 4.90 -6.33
N THR A 136 3.37 4.50 -5.90
CA THR A 136 3.62 3.16 -5.35
C THR A 136 3.42 3.21 -3.84
N THR A 137 2.58 2.31 -3.32
CA THR A 137 2.25 2.18 -1.89
C THR A 137 2.52 0.77 -1.39
N GLY A 138 2.41 0.56 -0.08
CA GLY A 138 2.55 -0.76 0.53
C GLY A 138 3.99 -1.13 0.88
N TYR A 139 4.21 -2.40 1.15
CA TYR A 139 5.48 -2.95 1.62
C TYR A 139 5.91 -4.13 0.75
N THR A 140 7.22 -4.34 0.69
CA THR A 140 7.84 -5.58 0.23
C THR A 140 8.15 -6.48 1.43
N ALA A 141 8.50 -7.75 1.20
CA ALA A 141 8.91 -8.66 2.27
C ALA A 141 10.08 -8.13 3.12
N THR A 142 10.94 -7.29 2.53
CA THR A 142 12.10 -6.69 3.21
C THR A 142 11.79 -5.40 3.97
N THR A 143 10.75 -4.67 3.57
CA THR A 143 10.37 -3.39 4.18
C THR A 143 9.17 -3.49 5.11
N LEU A 144 8.51 -4.68 5.16
CA LEU A 144 7.37 -4.91 6.04
C LEU A 144 7.76 -4.75 7.52
N PRO A 145 7.13 -3.83 8.26
CA PRO A 145 7.40 -3.70 9.69
C PRO A 145 7.10 -4.99 10.45
N MET A 146 8.01 -5.37 11.35
CA MET A 146 7.89 -6.62 12.13
C MET A 146 6.59 -6.69 12.95
N ALA A 147 6.06 -5.54 13.41
CA ALA A 147 4.80 -5.50 14.13
C ALA A 147 3.60 -5.89 13.23
N ILE A 148 3.59 -5.44 11.97
CA ILE A 148 2.55 -5.83 11.00
C ILE A 148 2.70 -7.32 10.67
N TYR A 149 3.93 -7.79 10.43
CA TYR A 149 4.21 -9.20 10.20
C TYR A 149 3.69 -10.09 11.34
N GLN A 150 3.99 -9.75 12.60
CA GLN A 150 3.50 -10.49 13.76
C GLN A 150 1.98 -10.40 13.92
N ALA A 151 1.38 -9.26 13.62
CA ALA A 151 -0.07 -9.11 13.67
C ALA A 151 -0.78 -10.04 12.65
N ILE A 152 -0.22 -10.17 11.44
CA ILE A 152 -0.72 -11.10 10.42
C ILE A 152 -0.62 -12.54 10.93
N LEU A 153 0.53 -12.96 11.46
CA LEU A 153 0.71 -14.31 11.97
C LEU A 153 -0.26 -14.64 13.13
N LEU A 154 -0.50 -13.69 14.02
CA LEU A 154 -1.50 -13.87 15.10
C LEU A 154 -2.92 -14.03 14.54
N LYS A 155 -3.29 -13.27 13.51
CA LYS A 155 -4.59 -13.43 12.85
C LYS A 155 -4.70 -14.78 12.14
N VAL A 156 -3.66 -15.21 11.44
CA VAL A 156 -3.61 -16.56 10.83
C VAL A 156 -3.83 -17.64 11.87
N THR A 157 -3.18 -17.52 13.04
CA THR A 157 -3.39 -18.46 14.14
C THR A 157 -4.85 -18.49 14.57
N ASN A 158 -5.47 -17.32 14.76
CA ASN A 158 -6.87 -17.24 15.15
C ASN A 158 -7.80 -17.89 14.12
N TYR A 159 -7.61 -17.64 12.83
CA TYR A 159 -8.41 -18.25 11.76
C TYR A 159 -8.23 -19.76 11.69
N TYR A 160 -7.01 -20.25 11.93
CA TYR A 160 -6.71 -21.67 11.92
C TYR A 160 -7.34 -22.41 13.11
N GLU A 161 -7.26 -21.82 14.31
CA GLU A 161 -7.78 -22.42 15.55
C GLU A 161 -9.30 -22.28 15.67
N GLN A 162 -9.85 -21.15 15.17
CA GLN A 162 -11.28 -20.84 15.26
C GLN A 162 -11.95 -20.95 13.88
N ARG A 163 -12.05 -22.19 13.37
CA ARG A 163 -12.69 -22.46 12.07
C ARG A 163 -14.21 -22.26 12.08
N ASN A 164 -14.80 -22.02 13.25
CA ASN A 164 -16.23 -21.77 13.44
C ASN A 164 -16.47 -20.27 13.67
N ASP A 165 -17.61 -19.77 13.20
CA ASP A 165 -18.10 -18.41 13.48
C ASP A 165 -18.59 -18.27 14.94
N GLY A 166 -17.79 -18.71 15.87
CA GLY A 166 -18.05 -18.58 17.31
C GLY A 166 -17.70 -17.17 17.78
N VAL A 167 -18.58 -16.57 18.58
CA VAL A 167 -18.39 -15.24 19.18
C VAL A 167 -17.32 -15.32 20.29
N GLU A 168 -16.09 -15.66 19.95
CA GLU A 168 -14.99 -15.45 20.88
C GLU A 168 -14.25 -14.14 20.55
N VAL A 169 -13.92 -13.42 21.62
CA VAL A 169 -13.24 -12.13 21.58
C VAL A 169 -11.99 -12.23 20.72
N LEU A 170 -12.05 -11.71 19.51
CA LEU A 170 -10.90 -11.55 18.63
C LEU A 170 -9.71 -11.04 19.42
N SER A 171 -8.58 -11.71 19.31
CA SER A 171 -7.36 -11.34 20.02
C SER A 171 -7.02 -9.89 19.76
N LYS A 172 -7.17 -9.02 20.75
CA LYS A 172 -6.78 -7.60 20.69
C LYS A 172 -5.27 -7.42 20.48
N ALA A 173 -4.49 -8.50 20.58
CA ALA A 173 -3.04 -8.46 20.41
C ALA A 173 -2.63 -8.02 19.00
N SER A 174 -3.27 -8.56 17.95
CA SER A 174 -3.01 -8.14 16.58
C SER A 174 -3.38 -6.68 16.34
N GLU A 175 -4.52 -6.22 16.85
CA GLU A 175 -4.95 -4.83 16.74
C GLU A 175 -4.02 -3.86 17.49
N ASN A 176 -3.53 -4.25 18.68
CA ASN A 176 -2.57 -3.44 19.42
C ASN A 176 -1.25 -3.26 18.67
N LEU A 177 -0.79 -4.28 17.95
CA LEU A 177 0.39 -4.20 17.09
C LEU A 177 0.15 -3.30 15.87
N LEU A 178 -1.06 -3.32 15.30
CA LEU A 178 -1.42 -2.53 14.13
C LEU A 178 -1.77 -1.07 14.47
N ARG A 179 -2.13 -0.77 15.73
CA ARG A 179 -2.59 0.56 16.14
C ARG A 179 -1.67 1.69 15.71
N ASN A 180 -0.37 1.52 15.82
CA ASN A 180 0.63 2.54 15.48
C ASN A 180 0.79 2.76 13.97
N TYR A 181 0.17 1.91 13.14
CA TYR A 181 0.20 1.97 11.68
C TYR A 181 -1.14 2.41 11.10
N ARG A 182 -2.11 2.75 11.95
CA ARG A 182 -3.43 3.16 11.51
C ARG A 182 -3.40 4.62 11.06
N PHE A 183 -3.91 4.85 9.85
CA PHE A 183 -4.04 6.18 9.26
C PHE A 183 -5.47 6.70 9.46
N TYR A 184 -5.56 7.96 9.85
CA TYR A 184 -6.81 8.69 10.02
C TYR A 184 -6.84 9.80 8.98
N TYR A 185 -7.93 9.89 8.22
CA TYR A 185 -8.13 10.90 7.18
C TYR A 185 -9.14 11.95 7.61
#